data_753c673078d62bf9b7129d1b1a366aba
#
_entry.id   753c673078d62bf9b7129d1b1a366aba
#
_cell.length_a   1.000
_cell.length_b   1.000
_cell.length_c   1.000
_cell.angle_alpha   90.00
_cell.angle_beta   90.00
_cell.angle_gamma   90.00
#
_symmetry.space_group_name_H-M   'P 1'
#
loop_
_entity.id
_entity.type
_entity.pdbx_description
1 polymer ?
#
loop_
_entity_poly.entity_id
_entity_poly.type
_entity_poly.pdbx_seq_one_letter_code
_entity_poly.pdbx_strand_id
1 'polypeptide(L)'
;MTAAYVLFGILIFGVLIAVHEFGHFLAAKLCGVKVNEFSVGMGPAIWKRQRGETLYALRGIPLGGYCAMEGEDGDSEDPRAFTSQNVWKRLLILCAGSFNNFLLGILIIFFLYLGAGAFLSPTIDSFLDGCPYEGADALQVGDRFVKINGKRVYQYYDVGDLLRDGDGVYDLVLIRDGKTVRLKDFEMTPRQYEGQDRELFGFNFGYEEATFPVKLRHTWNTAMEFGRMVWVSLRMLVNGEVGLKEMSGPVGIVELMAETGDNAESVSDGVFDILYLAAFIAINLAIMNMLPIPALDGGRVFLLLVSTVICAVTGKKMNPKYEGYIHAAGMVLLLTLMAVIMFQDIFKIFQ
;
A
#
# COMPACT_ATOMS: atom_id res chain seq x y z
N MET A 1 -9.32 -18.24 -20.04
CA MET A 1 -8.79 -16.91 -19.73
C MET A 1 -7.81 -16.95 -18.56
N THR A 2 -7.98 -17.84 -17.61
CA THR A 2 -7.15 -17.97 -16.39
C THR A 2 -5.62 -17.92 -16.65
N ALA A 3 -5.10 -18.66 -17.63
CA ALA A 3 -3.66 -18.66 -17.91
C ALA A 3 -3.12 -17.27 -18.35
N ALA A 4 -3.91 -16.49 -19.09
CA ALA A 4 -3.52 -15.14 -19.51
C ALA A 4 -3.48 -14.18 -18.32
N TYR A 5 -4.45 -14.27 -17.39
CA TYR A 5 -4.49 -13.45 -16.18
C TYR A 5 -3.39 -13.85 -15.18
N VAL A 6 -3.07 -15.13 -15.07
CA VAL A 6 -1.91 -15.59 -14.30
C VAL A 6 -0.61 -14.99 -14.82
N LEU A 7 -0.38 -15.05 -16.14
CA LEU A 7 0.80 -14.44 -16.76
C LEU A 7 0.83 -12.92 -16.56
N PHE A 8 -0.33 -12.27 -16.65
CA PHE A 8 -0.47 -10.83 -16.41
C PHE A 8 -0.18 -10.48 -14.94
N GLY A 9 -0.67 -11.27 -13.98
CA GLY A 9 -0.38 -11.12 -12.57
C GLY A 9 1.12 -11.27 -12.25
N ILE A 10 1.77 -12.28 -12.81
CA ILE A 10 3.23 -12.47 -12.69
C ILE A 10 4.00 -11.28 -13.25
N LEU A 11 3.59 -10.77 -14.42
CA LEU A 11 4.21 -9.60 -15.04
C LEU A 11 4.07 -8.35 -14.15
N ILE A 12 2.86 -8.09 -13.65
CA ILE A 12 2.59 -6.97 -12.75
C ILE A 12 3.46 -7.08 -11.50
N PHE A 13 3.50 -8.24 -10.86
CA PHE A 13 4.30 -8.47 -9.67
C PHE A 13 5.79 -8.21 -9.93
N GLY A 14 6.30 -8.69 -11.08
CA GLY A 14 7.67 -8.39 -11.53
C GLY A 14 7.91 -6.89 -11.75
N VAL A 15 6.93 -6.15 -12.30
CA VAL A 15 7.02 -4.69 -12.49
C VAL A 15 7.04 -3.97 -11.13
N LEU A 16 6.20 -4.37 -10.16
CA LEU A 16 6.16 -3.76 -8.83
C LEU A 16 7.53 -3.86 -8.14
N ILE A 17 8.17 -5.02 -8.22
CA ILE A 17 9.50 -5.22 -7.66
C ILE A 17 10.56 -4.42 -8.45
N ALA A 18 10.51 -4.44 -9.77
CA ALA A 18 11.46 -3.69 -10.60
C ALA A 18 11.40 -2.19 -10.33
N VAL A 19 10.21 -1.62 -10.12
CA VAL A 19 10.02 -0.20 -9.79
C VAL A 19 10.55 0.11 -8.39
N HIS A 20 10.38 -0.82 -7.44
CA HIS A 20 10.98 -0.71 -6.11
C HIS A 20 12.51 -0.61 -6.18
N GLU A 21 13.15 -1.59 -6.82
CA GLU A 21 14.61 -1.61 -6.99
C GLU A 21 15.12 -0.41 -7.79
N PHE A 22 14.34 0.03 -8.78
CA PHE A 22 14.66 1.23 -9.55
C PHE A 22 14.68 2.49 -8.69
N GLY A 23 13.85 2.55 -7.64
CA GLY A 23 13.88 3.63 -6.65
C GLY A 23 15.24 3.73 -5.96
N HIS A 24 15.75 2.62 -5.43
CA HIS A 24 17.07 2.56 -4.81
C HIS A 24 18.18 2.93 -5.79
N PHE A 25 18.11 2.35 -7.00
CA PHE A 25 19.05 2.63 -8.07
C PHE A 25 19.13 4.12 -8.40
N LEU A 26 17.97 4.74 -8.65
CA LEU A 26 17.91 6.16 -9.03
C LEU A 26 18.44 7.06 -7.91
N ALA A 27 18.02 6.81 -6.67
CA ALA A 27 18.48 7.58 -5.52
C ALA A 27 19.99 7.39 -5.26
N ALA A 28 20.51 6.16 -5.38
CA ALA A 28 21.94 5.87 -5.24
C ALA A 28 22.76 6.66 -6.27
N LYS A 29 22.35 6.63 -7.54
CA LYS A 29 23.01 7.38 -8.62
C LYS A 29 22.95 8.90 -8.40
N LEU A 30 21.81 9.43 -7.97
CA LEU A 30 21.65 10.87 -7.65
C LEU A 30 22.50 11.29 -6.43
N CYS A 31 22.67 10.40 -5.45
CA CYS A 31 23.51 10.63 -4.28
C CYS A 31 25.01 10.43 -4.52
N GLY A 32 25.40 9.94 -5.71
CA GLY A 32 26.79 9.68 -6.08
C GLY A 32 27.31 8.35 -5.55
N VAL A 33 26.46 7.42 -5.14
CA VAL A 33 26.82 6.06 -4.72
C VAL A 33 27.08 5.20 -5.95
N LYS A 34 28.16 4.41 -5.89
CA LYS A 34 28.49 3.46 -6.93
C LYS A 34 27.54 2.26 -6.85
N VAL A 35 26.86 1.99 -7.96
CA VAL A 35 25.99 0.81 -8.12
C VAL A 35 26.72 -0.21 -8.98
N ASN A 36 26.99 -1.36 -8.40
CA ASN A 36 27.72 -2.45 -9.04
C ASN A 36 26.79 -3.25 -9.98
N GLU A 37 25.57 -3.54 -9.50
CA GLU A 37 24.60 -4.29 -10.32
C GLU A 37 23.17 -3.78 -10.06
N PHE A 38 22.39 -3.69 -11.14
CA PHE A 38 20.94 -3.51 -11.11
C PHE A 38 20.31 -4.68 -11.85
N SER A 39 19.54 -5.48 -11.13
CA SER A 39 18.98 -6.72 -11.63
C SER A 39 17.47 -6.79 -11.41
N VAL A 40 16.75 -7.17 -12.46
CA VAL A 40 15.32 -7.52 -12.41
C VAL A 40 15.19 -9.03 -12.48
N GLY A 41 14.47 -9.62 -11.51
CA GLY A 41 14.37 -11.06 -11.33
C GLY A 41 15.52 -11.66 -10.51
N MET A 42 15.44 -12.96 -10.27
CA MET A 42 16.42 -13.78 -9.53
C MET A 42 16.92 -14.93 -10.38
N GLY A 43 17.96 -15.63 -9.89
CA GLY A 43 18.56 -16.82 -10.54
C GLY A 43 19.53 -16.48 -11.65
N PRO A 44 19.76 -17.38 -12.63
CA PRO A 44 20.71 -17.17 -13.72
C PRO A 44 20.29 -16.03 -14.63
N ALA A 45 21.26 -15.23 -15.08
CA ALA A 45 20.99 -14.11 -15.98
C ALA A 45 20.66 -14.63 -17.40
N ILE A 46 19.48 -14.25 -17.92
CA ILE A 46 19.08 -14.46 -19.31
C ILE A 46 19.75 -13.42 -20.20
N TRP A 47 19.82 -12.21 -19.72
CA TRP A 47 20.47 -11.11 -20.41
C TRP A 47 21.28 -10.28 -19.41
N LYS A 48 22.48 -9.84 -19.83
CA LYS A 48 23.33 -8.94 -19.04
C LYS A 48 24.10 -7.98 -19.94
N ARG A 49 24.24 -6.76 -19.48
CA ARG A 49 25.00 -5.73 -20.19
C ARG A 49 25.71 -4.82 -19.20
N GLN A 50 27.03 -4.69 -19.36
CA GLN A 50 27.81 -3.69 -18.60
C GLN A 50 27.66 -2.32 -19.28
N ARG A 51 27.29 -1.30 -18.50
CA ARG A 51 27.26 0.09 -18.95
C ARG A 51 27.94 0.98 -17.89
N GLY A 52 29.14 1.45 -18.22
CA GLY A 52 29.98 2.13 -17.24
C GLY A 52 30.33 1.20 -16.09
N GLU A 53 30.12 1.63 -14.88
CA GLU A 53 30.41 0.87 -13.66
C GLU A 53 29.29 -0.12 -13.25
N THR A 54 28.12 -0.04 -13.85
CA THR A 54 26.95 -0.82 -13.46
C THR A 54 26.69 -1.97 -14.42
N LEU A 55 26.53 -3.18 -13.89
CA LEU A 55 26.02 -4.34 -14.61
C LEU A 55 24.47 -4.32 -14.56
N TYR A 56 23.84 -4.28 -15.71
CA TYR A 56 22.40 -4.43 -15.84
C TYR A 56 22.07 -5.88 -16.21
N ALA A 57 21.16 -6.52 -15.49
CA ALA A 57 20.79 -7.90 -15.75
C ALA A 57 19.28 -8.13 -15.70
N LEU A 58 18.80 -9.01 -16.58
CA LEU A 58 17.48 -9.63 -16.52
C LEU A 58 17.68 -11.10 -16.21
N ARG A 59 17.00 -11.61 -15.17
CA ARG A 59 17.19 -12.95 -14.66
C ARG A 59 15.96 -13.83 -14.88
N GLY A 60 16.16 -15.14 -14.87
CA GLY A 60 15.18 -16.12 -15.33
C GLY A 60 13.94 -16.29 -14.45
N ILE A 61 14.02 -15.96 -13.17
CA ILE A 61 12.89 -16.07 -12.25
C ILE A 61 12.32 -14.66 -12.06
N PRO A 62 11.09 -14.36 -12.52
CA PRO A 62 10.49 -13.01 -12.47
C PRO A 62 10.02 -12.64 -11.06
N LEU A 63 10.62 -13.20 -10.04
CA LEU A 63 10.36 -12.91 -8.63
C LEU A 63 11.60 -12.25 -8.02
N GLY A 64 11.44 -11.06 -7.45
CA GLY A 64 12.54 -10.31 -6.86
C GLY A 64 13.33 -9.45 -7.86
N GLY A 65 14.36 -8.88 -7.37
CA GLY A 65 15.34 -8.03 -8.02
C GLY A 65 16.33 -7.54 -6.99
N TYR A 66 17.35 -6.83 -7.39
CA TYR A 66 18.24 -6.17 -6.45
C TYR A 66 19.04 -5.04 -7.10
N CYS A 67 19.38 -4.08 -6.27
CA CYS A 67 20.28 -2.98 -6.57
C CYS A 67 21.52 -3.11 -5.66
N ALA A 68 22.61 -3.74 -6.16
CA ALA A 68 23.83 -3.92 -5.38
C ALA A 68 24.64 -2.64 -5.36
N MET A 69 24.73 -1.99 -4.20
CA MET A 69 25.53 -0.79 -3.99
C MET A 69 26.89 -1.14 -3.37
N GLU A 70 27.90 -0.39 -3.74
CA GLU A 70 29.25 -0.54 -3.15
C GLU A 70 29.19 -0.27 -1.65
N GLY A 71 29.75 -1.16 -0.83
CA GLY A 71 29.83 -1.01 0.62
C GLY A 71 28.48 -1.05 1.34
N GLU A 72 27.45 -1.67 0.76
CA GLU A 72 26.14 -1.82 1.40
C GLU A 72 26.14 -2.94 2.43
N ASP A 73 26.68 -4.11 2.07
CA ASP A 73 26.69 -5.31 2.90
C ASP A 73 28.07 -5.63 3.49
N GLY A 74 29.04 -4.72 3.39
CA GLY A 74 30.41 -4.92 3.88
C GLY A 74 31.24 -3.66 3.91
N ASP A 75 32.46 -3.81 4.41
CA ASP A 75 33.43 -2.72 4.42
C ASP A 75 33.93 -2.43 3.00
N SER A 76 34.01 -1.16 2.63
CA SER A 76 34.56 -0.69 1.37
C SER A 76 35.38 0.58 1.58
N GLU A 77 36.53 0.66 0.93
CA GLU A 77 37.40 1.85 0.92
C GLU A 77 37.02 2.85 -0.19
N ASP A 78 36.06 2.49 -1.07
CA ASP A 78 35.61 3.39 -2.13
C ASP A 78 34.88 4.60 -1.50
N PRO A 79 35.29 5.84 -1.78
CA PRO A 79 34.66 7.05 -1.24
C PRO A 79 33.21 7.19 -1.69
N ARG A 80 32.80 6.47 -2.74
CA ARG A 80 31.44 6.39 -3.23
C ARG A 80 30.66 5.20 -2.68
N ALA A 81 31.20 4.51 -1.67
CA ALA A 81 30.47 3.46 -0.99
C ALA A 81 29.24 4.02 -0.25
N PHE A 82 28.18 3.24 -0.13
CA PHE A 82 26.96 3.57 0.61
C PHE A 82 27.27 3.94 2.06
N THR A 83 28.13 3.17 2.73
CA THR A 83 28.54 3.43 4.13
C THR A 83 29.39 4.69 4.30
N SER A 84 30.06 5.17 3.24
CA SER A 84 30.85 6.42 3.23
C SER A 84 29.97 7.66 3.09
N GLN A 85 28.69 7.51 2.73
CA GLN A 85 27.78 8.64 2.55
C GLN A 85 27.24 9.14 3.89
N ASN A 86 26.81 10.42 3.90
CA ASN A 86 26.14 10.98 5.07
C ASN A 86 24.78 10.30 5.33
N VAL A 87 24.31 10.37 6.59
CA VAL A 87 23.08 9.70 7.06
C VAL A 87 21.86 10.07 6.19
N TRP A 88 21.73 11.33 5.79
CA TRP A 88 20.58 11.80 5.01
C TRP A 88 20.54 11.19 3.61
N LYS A 89 21.69 11.05 2.94
CA LYS A 89 21.76 10.37 1.65
C LYS A 89 21.42 8.89 1.78
N ARG A 90 21.94 8.23 2.82
CA ARG A 90 21.62 6.82 3.10
C ARG A 90 20.14 6.62 3.38
N LEU A 91 19.50 7.49 4.19
CA LEU A 91 18.06 7.47 4.43
C LEU A 91 17.27 7.66 3.14
N LEU A 92 17.63 8.64 2.30
CA LEU A 92 16.96 8.88 1.03
C LEU A 92 17.02 7.66 0.12
N ILE A 93 18.19 7.01 0.03
CA ILE A 93 18.35 5.81 -0.79
C ILE A 93 17.50 4.67 -0.25
N LEU A 94 17.51 4.40 1.06
CA LEU A 94 16.73 3.32 1.68
C LEU A 94 15.22 3.53 1.56
N CYS A 95 14.75 4.77 1.63
CA CYS A 95 13.32 5.07 1.50
C CYS A 95 12.83 5.11 0.05
N ALA A 96 13.75 5.23 -0.94
CA ALA A 96 13.39 5.51 -2.32
C ALA A 96 12.64 4.35 -2.99
N GLY A 97 12.95 3.10 -2.65
CA GLY A 97 12.25 1.92 -3.18
C GLY A 97 10.77 1.95 -2.78
N SER A 98 10.50 2.08 -1.49
CA SER A 98 9.14 2.18 -0.94
C SER A 98 8.39 3.41 -1.47
N PHE A 99 9.08 4.56 -1.58
CA PHE A 99 8.47 5.77 -2.15
C PHE A 99 8.05 5.56 -3.61
N ASN A 100 8.87 4.89 -4.43
CA ASN A 100 8.53 4.61 -5.82
C ASN A 100 7.31 3.68 -5.94
N ASN A 101 7.18 2.67 -5.08
CA ASN A 101 6.01 1.81 -5.08
C ASN A 101 4.75 2.57 -4.66
N PHE A 102 4.84 3.45 -3.67
CA PHE A 102 3.72 4.31 -3.28
C PHE A 102 3.31 5.24 -4.43
N LEU A 103 4.27 5.86 -5.10
CA LEU A 103 4.03 6.70 -6.26
C LEU A 103 3.41 5.91 -7.43
N LEU A 104 3.91 4.69 -7.69
CA LEU A 104 3.35 3.82 -8.71
C LEU A 104 1.89 3.47 -8.42
N GLY A 105 1.55 3.13 -7.18
CA GLY A 105 0.17 2.87 -6.77
C GLY A 105 -0.75 4.07 -7.04
N ILE A 106 -0.32 5.28 -6.66
CA ILE A 106 -1.05 6.53 -6.96
C ILE A 106 -1.21 6.72 -8.47
N LEU A 107 -0.15 6.52 -9.27
CA LEU A 107 -0.20 6.68 -10.71
C LEU A 107 -1.17 5.70 -11.36
N ILE A 108 -1.17 4.42 -10.96
CA ILE A 108 -2.11 3.43 -11.47
C ILE A 108 -3.55 3.87 -11.18
N ILE A 109 -3.88 4.23 -9.93
CA ILE A 109 -5.23 4.71 -9.56
C ILE A 109 -5.60 5.93 -10.40
N PHE A 110 -4.69 6.88 -10.55
CA PHE A 110 -4.94 8.10 -11.35
C PHE A 110 -5.30 7.76 -12.79
N PHE A 111 -4.53 6.89 -13.45
CA PHE A 111 -4.79 6.49 -14.83
C PHE A 111 -6.11 5.72 -14.96
N LEU A 112 -6.45 4.85 -14.01
CA LEU A 112 -7.74 4.16 -13.97
C LEU A 112 -8.91 5.15 -13.88
N TYR A 113 -8.76 6.22 -13.11
CA TYR A 113 -9.79 7.23 -12.91
C TYR A 113 -9.90 8.26 -14.04
N LEU A 114 -8.95 8.31 -14.97
CA LEU A 114 -9.05 9.23 -16.13
C LEU A 114 -10.31 9.00 -16.94
N GLY A 115 -10.73 7.74 -17.12
CA GLY A 115 -11.94 7.35 -17.86
C GLY A 115 -13.26 7.52 -17.10
N ALA A 116 -13.21 7.79 -15.78
CA ALA A 116 -14.42 7.93 -14.97
C ALA A 116 -15.23 9.19 -15.35
N GLY A 117 -16.54 9.04 -15.51
CA GLY A 117 -17.48 10.16 -15.73
C GLY A 117 -18.02 10.76 -14.43
N ALA A 118 -18.19 9.93 -13.40
CA ALA A 118 -18.66 10.32 -12.07
C ALA A 118 -18.09 9.40 -11.00
N PHE A 119 -18.07 9.88 -9.75
CA PHE A 119 -17.71 9.10 -8.57
C PHE A 119 -18.83 9.13 -7.55
N LEU A 120 -19.09 8.00 -6.89
CA LEU A 120 -19.94 7.98 -5.72
C LEU A 120 -19.22 8.70 -4.55
N SER A 121 -19.87 9.71 -4.00
CA SER A 121 -19.30 10.62 -3.01
C SER A 121 -19.91 10.35 -1.63
N PRO A 122 -19.21 10.54 -0.51
CA PRO A 122 -19.78 10.51 0.82
C PRO A 122 -20.68 11.74 1.11
N THR A 123 -21.41 12.21 0.10
CA THR A 123 -22.32 13.35 0.17
C THR A 123 -23.75 12.83 0.15
N ILE A 124 -24.56 13.26 1.09
CA ILE A 124 -25.99 12.88 1.15
C ILE A 124 -26.71 13.49 -0.05
N ASP A 125 -27.33 12.65 -0.86
CA ASP A 125 -28.16 13.04 -2.01
C ASP A 125 -29.65 13.09 -1.66
N SER A 126 -30.09 12.12 -0.87
CA SER A 126 -31.50 12.01 -0.48
C SER A 126 -31.63 11.25 0.84
N PHE A 127 -32.78 11.45 1.50
CA PHE A 127 -33.18 10.65 2.65
C PHE A 127 -34.29 9.67 2.27
N LEU A 128 -34.32 8.55 2.97
CA LEU A 128 -35.43 7.59 2.86
C LEU A 128 -36.67 8.16 3.61
N ASP A 129 -37.84 7.82 3.16
CA ASP A 129 -39.08 8.26 3.76
C ASP A 129 -39.14 7.88 5.25
N GLY A 130 -39.43 8.88 6.09
CA GLY A 130 -39.44 8.68 7.54
C GLY A 130 -38.08 8.68 8.23
N CYS A 131 -37.02 9.13 7.55
CA CYS A 131 -35.71 9.26 8.16
C CYS A 131 -35.72 10.33 9.29
N PRO A 132 -35.42 9.98 10.55
CA PRO A 132 -35.50 10.94 11.67
C PRO A 132 -34.28 11.84 11.77
N TYR A 133 -33.27 11.62 10.94
CA TYR A 133 -31.97 12.33 11.00
C TYR A 133 -31.90 13.52 10.07
N GLU A 134 -32.92 13.77 9.27
CA GLU A 134 -33.05 14.94 8.41
C GLU A 134 -33.58 16.13 9.21
N GLY A 135 -32.90 17.28 9.15
CA GLY A 135 -33.37 18.50 9.81
C GLY A 135 -32.39 19.68 9.77
N ALA A 136 -32.86 20.83 10.21
CA ALA A 136 -32.08 22.08 10.19
C ALA A 136 -30.84 21.99 11.10
N ASP A 137 -30.99 21.36 12.26
CA ASP A 137 -29.91 21.16 13.26
C ASP A 137 -29.34 19.72 13.18
N ALA A 138 -29.67 18.98 12.15
CA ALA A 138 -29.27 17.59 11.93
C ALA A 138 -28.56 17.45 10.58
N LEU A 139 -28.72 16.28 9.92
CA LEU A 139 -28.18 16.05 8.58
C LEU A 139 -29.05 16.73 7.51
N GLN A 140 -28.43 17.13 6.41
CA GLN A 140 -29.13 17.77 5.29
C GLN A 140 -28.63 17.18 3.96
N VAL A 141 -29.46 17.25 2.94
CA VAL A 141 -29.04 16.98 1.56
C VAL A 141 -27.88 17.92 1.20
N GLY A 142 -26.86 17.38 0.58
CA GLY A 142 -25.61 18.11 0.27
C GLY A 142 -24.54 18.03 1.36
N ASP A 143 -24.82 17.48 2.54
CA ASP A 143 -23.80 17.25 3.57
C ASP A 143 -22.80 16.20 3.11
N ARG A 144 -21.51 16.57 3.08
CA ARG A 144 -20.44 15.63 2.80
C ARG A 144 -19.73 15.23 4.09
N PHE A 145 -19.71 13.94 4.39
CA PHE A 145 -18.98 13.40 5.53
C PHE A 145 -17.47 13.56 5.36
N VAL A 146 -16.80 14.07 6.41
CA VAL A 146 -15.34 14.25 6.45
C VAL A 146 -14.72 13.43 7.55
N LYS A 147 -15.36 13.39 8.75
CA LYS A 147 -14.92 12.56 9.89
C LYS A 147 -16.14 12.04 10.65
N ILE A 148 -15.98 10.84 11.21
CA ILE A 148 -16.91 10.22 12.16
C ILE A 148 -16.08 9.74 13.36
N ASN A 149 -16.39 10.20 14.57
CA ASN A 149 -15.66 9.89 15.80
C ASN A 149 -14.14 10.11 15.66
N GLY A 150 -13.74 11.24 15.00
CA GLY A 150 -12.36 11.60 14.74
C GLY A 150 -11.69 10.84 13.60
N LYS A 151 -12.22 9.71 13.15
CA LYS A 151 -11.71 8.93 12.00
C LYS A 151 -12.11 9.60 10.69
N ARG A 152 -11.18 9.70 9.74
CA ARG A 152 -11.41 10.36 8.44
C ARG A 152 -12.21 9.45 7.51
N VAL A 153 -13.17 10.04 6.79
CA VAL A 153 -13.90 9.44 5.69
C VAL A 153 -13.15 9.72 4.39
N TYR A 154 -12.74 8.68 3.68
CA TYR A 154 -12.09 8.78 2.37
C TYR A 154 -13.05 8.43 1.24
N GLN A 155 -13.88 7.40 1.45
CA GLN A 155 -14.82 6.86 0.49
C GLN A 155 -16.24 6.83 1.09
N TYR A 156 -17.26 6.74 0.24
CA TYR A 156 -18.66 6.71 0.67
C TYR A 156 -18.98 5.52 1.60
N TYR A 157 -18.39 4.35 1.35
CA TYR A 157 -18.60 3.14 2.16
C TYR A 157 -18.01 3.24 3.56
N ASP A 158 -16.98 4.08 3.75
CA ASP A 158 -16.42 4.35 5.09
C ASP A 158 -17.48 4.85 6.05
N VAL A 159 -18.46 5.61 5.54
CA VAL A 159 -19.53 6.14 6.39
C VAL A 159 -20.31 5.00 7.01
N GLY A 160 -20.74 4.02 6.20
CA GLY A 160 -21.48 2.87 6.67
C GLY A 160 -20.69 2.00 7.66
N ASP A 161 -19.38 1.81 7.39
CA ASP A 161 -18.51 1.00 8.25
C ASP A 161 -18.24 1.70 9.59
N LEU A 162 -17.90 3.00 9.56
CA LEU A 162 -17.63 3.77 10.78
C LEU A 162 -18.88 3.96 11.66
N LEU A 163 -20.07 4.02 11.05
CA LEU A 163 -21.33 4.09 11.79
C LEU A 163 -21.72 2.73 12.40
N ARG A 164 -21.45 1.61 11.71
CA ARG A 164 -21.71 0.27 12.24
C ARG A 164 -20.78 -0.11 13.40
N ASP A 165 -19.54 0.37 13.37
CA ASP A 165 -18.54 0.15 14.43
C ASP A 165 -18.79 1.01 15.68
N GLY A 166 -19.73 1.95 15.65
CA GLY A 166 -20.02 2.88 16.73
C GLY A 166 -21.09 2.36 17.70
N ASP A 167 -21.29 3.10 18.78
CA ASP A 167 -22.22 2.81 19.87
C ASP A 167 -23.59 3.50 19.72
N GLY A 168 -23.83 4.14 18.58
CA GLY A 168 -25.06 4.89 18.29
C GLY A 168 -24.98 6.38 18.60
N VAL A 169 -23.88 6.87 19.14
CA VAL A 169 -23.60 8.30 19.39
C VAL A 169 -22.34 8.70 18.64
N TYR A 170 -22.40 9.75 17.82
CA TYR A 170 -21.33 10.11 16.91
C TYR A 170 -20.96 11.59 16.94
N ASP A 171 -19.67 11.85 16.91
CA ASP A 171 -19.11 13.15 16.57
C ASP A 171 -18.90 13.22 15.05
N LEU A 172 -19.75 13.98 14.36
CA LEU A 172 -19.71 14.14 12.92
C LEU A 172 -19.04 15.45 12.51
N VAL A 173 -18.14 15.39 11.56
CA VAL A 173 -17.60 16.57 10.87
C VAL A 173 -18.02 16.48 9.41
N LEU A 174 -18.79 17.44 8.96
CA LEU A 174 -19.39 17.53 7.65
C LEU A 174 -18.91 18.79 6.92
N ILE A 175 -19.04 18.79 5.60
CA ILE A 175 -18.97 20.01 4.79
C ILE A 175 -20.37 20.25 4.22
N ARG A 176 -20.95 21.40 4.57
CA ARG A 176 -22.25 21.90 4.13
C ARG A 176 -22.04 23.27 3.48
N ASP A 177 -22.42 23.46 2.21
CA ASP A 177 -22.22 24.70 1.46
C ASP A 177 -20.78 25.27 1.55
N GLY A 178 -19.79 24.38 1.47
CA GLY A 178 -18.37 24.74 1.55
C GLY A 178 -17.87 25.09 2.96
N LYS A 179 -18.72 25.03 3.99
CA LYS A 179 -18.36 25.32 5.39
C LYS A 179 -18.29 24.04 6.20
N THR A 180 -17.39 24.00 7.18
CA THR A 180 -17.29 22.88 8.13
C THR A 180 -18.37 22.99 9.18
N VAL A 181 -19.24 21.98 9.26
CA VAL A 181 -20.26 21.80 10.29
C VAL A 181 -19.82 20.67 11.22
N ARG A 182 -20.07 20.83 12.51
CA ARG A 182 -19.77 19.80 13.52
C ARG A 182 -21.03 19.50 14.30
N LEU A 183 -21.48 18.26 14.24
CA LEU A 183 -22.55 17.73 15.08
C LEU A 183 -21.88 16.86 16.14
N LYS A 184 -22.02 17.24 17.40
CA LYS A 184 -21.47 16.52 18.56
C LYS A 184 -22.57 15.70 19.21
N ASP A 185 -22.18 14.54 19.74
CA ASP A 185 -23.08 13.63 20.46
C ASP A 185 -24.36 13.35 19.64
N PHE A 186 -24.23 13.22 18.31
CA PHE A 186 -25.34 13.00 17.40
C PHE A 186 -25.81 11.54 17.48
N GLU A 187 -26.99 11.34 18.03
CA GLU A 187 -27.59 10.00 18.16
C GLU A 187 -28.13 9.51 16.83
N MET A 188 -27.64 8.35 16.38
CA MET A 188 -28.07 7.74 15.12
C MET A 188 -27.90 6.22 15.17
N THR A 189 -29.00 5.51 14.93
CA THR A 189 -29.04 4.05 14.90
C THR A 189 -29.63 3.57 13.57
N PRO A 190 -29.21 2.42 13.04
CA PRO A 190 -29.82 1.84 11.86
C PRO A 190 -31.28 1.46 12.16
N ARG A 191 -32.15 1.61 11.17
CA ARG A 191 -33.58 1.33 11.27
C ARG A 191 -34.10 0.60 10.04
N GLN A 192 -35.19 -0.11 10.21
CA GLN A 192 -35.91 -0.72 9.10
C GLN A 192 -36.75 0.33 8.36
N TYR A 193 -36.60 0.43 7.04
CA TYR A 193 -37.39 1.30 6.19
C TYR A 193 -38.26 0.46 5.26
N GLU A 194 -39.39 1.01 4.84
CA GLU A 194 -40.32 0.33 3.93
C GLU A 194 -39.62 -0.02 2.60
N GLY A 195 -39.78 -1.26 2.15
CA GLY A 195 -39.13 -1.75 0.93
C GLY A 195 -37.65 -2.08 1.04
N GLN A 196 -37.05 -2.05 2.25
CA GLN A 196 -35.67 -2.42 2.48
C GLN A 196 -35.58 -3.74 3.26
N ASP A 197 -34.71 -4.66 2.80
CA ASP A 197 -34.51 -5.97 3.45
C ASP A 197 -33.57 -5.92 4.67
N ARG A 198 -32.91 -4.79 4.91
CA ARG A 198 -31.94 -4.60 6.00
C ARG A 198 -32.13 -3.25 6.68
N GLU A 199 -31.66 -3.15 7.92
CA GLU A 199 -31.61 -1.89 8.64
C GLU A 199 -30.56 -0.94 8.02
N LEU A 200 -30.95 0.33 7.83
CA LEU A 200 -30.14 1.38 7.23
C LEU A 200 -30.17 2.65 8.09
N PHE A 201 -29.23 3.55 7.89
CA PHE A 201 -29.20 4.87 8.54
C PHE A 201 -30.14 5.88 7.86
N GLY A 202 -30.78 5.52 6.75
CA GLY A 202 -31.86 6.27 6.13
C GLY A 202 -31.45 7.39 5.20
N PHE A 203 -30.22 7.39 4.68
CA PHE A 203 -29.77 8.32 3.65
C PHE A 203 -29.03 7.61 2.52
N ASN A 204 -29.09 8.19 1.33
CA ASN A 204 -28.42 7.72 0.15
C ASN A 204 -27.29 8.69 -0.23
N PHE A 205 -26.24 8.14 -0.83
CA PHE A 205 -25.11 8.92 -1.33
C PHE A 205 -25.29 9.25 -2.81
N GLY A 206 -24.88 10.46 -3.19
CA GLY A 206 -24.94 10.94 -4.55
C GLY A 206 -23.65 10.76 -5.33
N TYR A 207 -23.77 10.96 -6.65
CA TYR A 207 -22.65 11.01 -7.56
C TYR A 207 -22.15 12.45 -7.71
N GLU A 208 -20.83 12.62 -7.79
CA GLU A 208 -20.21 13.87 -8.18
C GLU A 208 -19.52 13.72 -9.55
N GLU A 209 -19.61 14.77 -10.39
CA GLU A 209 -19.00 14.78 -11.70
C GLU A 209 -17.45 14.63 -11.57
N ALA A 210 -16.87 13.73 -12.36
CA ALA A 210 -15.43 13.44 -12.32
C ALA A 210 -14.60 14.52 -13.04
N THR A 211 -14.64 15.75 -12.56
CA THR A 211 -13.75 16.81 -13.02
C THR A 211 -12.29 16.49 -12.63
N PHE A 212 -11.32 17.15 -13.28
CA PHE A 212 -9.90 16.87 -13.01
C PHE A 212 -9.51 17.01 -11.52
N PRO A 213 -9.91 18.06 -10.78
CA PRO A 213 -9.64 18.15 -9.34
C PRO A 213 -10.31 17.03 -8.53
N VAL A 214 -11.51 16.60 -8.95
CA VAL A 214 -12.25 15.50 -8.31
C VAL A 214 -11.51 14.18 -8.52
N LYS A 215 -11.01 13.91 -9.74
CA LYS A 215 -10.17 12.74 -10.03
C LYS A 215 -8.92 12.69 -9.17
N LEU A 216 -8.22 13.81 -9.01
CA LEU A 216 -7.04 13.89 -8.13
C LEU A 216 -7.40 13.63 -6.65
N ARG A 217 -8.51 14.20 -6.18
CA ARG A 217 -8.98 13.97 -4.81
C ARG A 217 -9.34 12.50 -4.58
N HIS A 218 -10.09 11.86 -5.50
CA HIS A 218 -10.43 10.44 -5.38
C HIS A 218 -9.20 9.56 -5.47
N THR A 219 -8.25 9.85 -6.36
CA THR A 219 -6.96 9.14 -6.43
C THR A 219 -6.24 9.19 -5.08
N TRP A 220 -6.12 10.37 -4.50
CA TRP A 220 -5.48 10.52 -3.18
C TRP A 220 -6.25 9.81 -2.08
N ASN A 221 -7.57 9.95 -2.06
CA ASN A 221 -8.41 9.29 -1.05
C ASN A 221 -8.31 7.77 -1.13
N THR A 222 -8.34 7.19 -2.34
CA THR A 222 -8.17 5.75 -2.55
C THR A 222 -6.79 5.27 -2.09
N ALA A 223 -5.73 6.02 -2.40
CA ALA A 223 -4.39 5.67 -1.93
C ALA A 223 -4.28 5.70 -0.40
N MET A 224 -4.90 6.70 0.26
CA MET A 224 -4.94 6.79 1.72
C MET A 224 -5.79 5.70 2.34
N GLU A 225 -6.89 5.33 1.69
CA GLU A 225 -7.73 4.22 2.10
C GLU A 225 -6.98 2.89 2.04
N PHE A 226 -6.25 2.62 0.95
CA PHE A 226 -5.38 1.46 0.86
C PHE A 226 -4.34 1.43 1.98
N GLY A 227 -3.72 2.57 2.30
CA GLY A 227 -2.81 2.68 3.43
C GLY A 227 -3.48 2.38 4.77
N ARG A 228 -4.72 2.83 4.96
CA ARG A 228 -5.52 2.53 6.16
C ARG A 228 -5.84 1.04 6.26
N MET A 229 -6.25 0.40 5.16
CA MET A 229 -6.53 -1.04 5.12
C MET A 229 -5.30 -1.87 5.52
N VAL A 230 -4.12 -1.52 4.99
CA VAL A 230 -2.85 -2.17 5.37
C VAL A 230 -2.59 -2.01 6.87
N TRP A 231 -2.77 -0.80 7.41
CA TRP A 231 -2.55 -0.53 8.83
C TRP A 231 -3.53 -1.31 9.74
N VAL A 232 -4.81 -1.38 9.35
CA VAL A 232 -5.83 -2.17 10.06
C VAL A 232 -5.46 -3.64 10.04
N SER A 233 -5.08 -4.20 8.87
CA SER A 233 -4.66 -5.60 8.74
C SER A 233 -3.44 -5.93 9.60
N LEU A 234 -2.45 -5.04 9.66
CA LEU A 234 -1.30 -5.18 10.54
C LEU A 234 -1.69 -5.19 12.02
N ARG A 235 -2.63 -4.33 12.40
CA ARG A 235 -3.14 -4.30 13.78
C ARG A 235 -3.89 -5.58 14.14
N MET A 236 -4.73 -6.09 13.24
CA MET A 236 -5.44 -7.36 13.43
C MET A 236 -4.47 -8.53 13.58
N LEU A 237 -3.39 -8.54 12.78
CA LEU A 237 -2.33 -9.54 12.88
C LEU A 237 -1.61 -9.49 14.25
N VAL A 238 -1.24 -8.28 14.71
CA VAL A 238 -0.56 -8.09 16.00
C VAL A 238 -1.48 -8.45 17.18
N ASN A 239 -2.78 -8.17 17.08
CA ASN A 239 -3.78 -8.53 18.09
C ASN A 239 -4.14 -10.02 18.07
N GLY A 240 -3.70 -10.79 17.06
CA GLY A 240 -4.05 -12.21 16.91
C GLY A 240 -5.49 -12.45 16.44
N GLU A 241 -6.14 -11.44 15.89
CA GLU A 241 -7.49 -11.53 15.33
C GLU A 241 -7.50 -12.26 13.98
N VAL A 242 -6.36 -12.22 13.27
CA VAL A 242 -6.12 -12.90 11.98
C VAL A 242 -4.92 -13.84 12.14
N GLY A 243 -5.09 -15.08 11.67
CA GLY A 243 -4.06 -16.10 11.74
C GLY A 243 -3.15 -16.15 10.51
N LEU A 244 -2.00 -16.84 10.63
CA LEU A 244 -1.08 -17.05 9.50
C LEU A 244 -1.74 -17.80 8.32
N LYS A 245 -2.80 -18.58 8.57
CA LYS A 245 -3.53 -19.30 7.53
C LYS A 245 -4.34 -18.41 6.58
N GLU A 246 -4.62 -17.18 7.02
CA GLU A 246 -5.37 -16.17 6.26
C GLU A 246 -4.44 -15.26 5.43
N MET A 247 -3.13 -15.38 5.64
CA MET A 247 -2.15 -14.66 4.85
C MET A 247 -2.00 -15.31 3.47
N SER A 248 -1.87 -14.47 2.44
CA SER A 248 -1.55 -14.89 1.08
C SER A 248 -0.10 -14.52 0.75
N GLY A 249 0.62 -15.48 0.20
CA GLY A 249 1.96 -15.25 -0.34
C GLY A 249 1.94 -14.84 -1.82
N PRO A 250 3.10 -14.80 -2.49
CA PRO A 250 3.17 -14.41 -3.89
C PRO A 250 2.30 -15.25 -4.83
N VAL A 251 2.14 -16.55 -4.52
CA VAL A 251 1.31 -17.47 -5.31
C VAL A 251 -0.17 -17.13 -5.14
N GLY A 252 -0.64 -16.97 -3.90
CA GLY A 252 -2.02 -16.59 -3.60
C GLY A 252 -2.38 -15.19 -4.13
N ILE A 253 -1.43 -14.26 -4.18
CA ILE A 253 -1.65 -12.93 -4.79
C ILE A 253 -1.87 -13.05 -6.32
N VAL A 254 -1.08 -13.87 -7.01
CA VAL A 254 -1.24 -14.10 -8.45
C VAL A 254 -2.55 -14.85 -8.73
N GLU A 255 -2.93 -15.81 -7.88
CA GLU A 255 -4.21 -16.51 -7.95
C GLU A 255 -5.39 -15.52 -7.77
N LEU A 256 -5.35 -14.68 -6.74
CA LEU A 256 -6.35 -13.63 -6.51
C LEU A 256 -6.49 -12.69 -7.72
N MET A 257 -5.38 -12.28 -8.34
CA MET A 257 -5.41 -11.48 -9.58
C MET A 257 -6.08 -12.23 -10.74
N ALA A 258 -5.80 -13.53 -10.88
CA ALA A 258 -6.39 -14.35 -11.93
C ALA A 258 -7.90 -14.56 -11.71
N GLU A 259 -8.32 -14.84 -10.48
CA GLU A 259 -9.74 -14.97 -10.12
C GLU A 259 -10.50 -13.65 -10.33
N THR A 260 -9.91 -12.52 -9.91
CA THR A 260 -10.47 -11.19 -10.11
C THR A 260 -10.73 -10.93 -11.60
N GLY A 261 -9.75 -11.26 -12.46
CA GLY A 261 -9.90 -11.09 -13.91
C GLY A 261 -10.91 -12.07 -14.56
N ASP A 262 -10.97 -13.31 -14.08
CA ASP A 262 -11.90 -14.32 -14.61
C ASP A 262 -13.37 -14.08 -14.18
N ASN A 263 -13.59 -13.48 -13.02
CA ASN A 263 -14.92 -13.15 -12.49
C ASN A 263 -15.50 -11.84 -13.07
N ALA A 264 -14.72 -11.06 -13.81
CA ALA A 264 -15.15 -9.82 -14.41
C ALA A 264 -16.14 -10.04 -15.58
N GLU A 265 -17.09 -9.12 -15.77
CA GLU A 265 -18.10 -9.20 -16.83
C GLU A 265 -17.51 -9.06 -18.24
N SER A 266 -16.40 -8.33 -18.36
CA SER A 266 -15.66 -8.15 -19.61
C SER A 266 -14.14 -8.19 -19.40
N VAL A 267 -13.39 -8.39 -20.47
CA VAL A 267 -11.91 -8.34 -20.43
C VAL A 267 -11.40 -6.96 -19.98
N SER A 268 -12.11 -5.88 -20.37
CA SER A 268 -11.79 -4.52 -19.95
C SER A 268 -11.94 -4.35 -18.44
N ASP A 269 -13.03 -4.85 -17.88
CA ASP A 269 -13.30 -4.76 -16.43
C ASP A 269 -12.30 -5.63 -15.66
N GLY A 270 -11.99 -6.83 -16.16
CA GLY A 270 -10.97 -7.69 -15.56
C GLY A 270 -9.59 -7.05 -15.53
N VAL A 271 -9.18 -6.37 -16.58
CA VAL A 271 -7.92 -5.61 -16.61
C VAL A 271 -7.97 -4.43 -15.64
N PHE A 272 -9.10 -3.72 -15.55
CA PHE A 272 -9.30 -2.62 -14.61
C PHE A 272 -9.16 -3.12 -13.17
N ASP A 273 -9.86 -4.19 -12.81
CA ASP A 273 -9.88 -4.75 -11.45
C ASP A 273 -8.50 -5.29 -11.04
N ILE A 274 -7.80 -5.96 -11.97
CA ILE A 274 -6.42 -6.43 -11.72
C ILE A 274 -5.47 -5.23 -11.51
N LEU A 275 -5.58 -4.16 -12.30
CA LEU A 275 -4.75 -2.97 -12.11
C LEU A 275 -5.11 -2.23 -10.82
N TYR A 276 -6.39 -2.21 -10.44
CA TYR A 276 -6.80 -1.65 -9.14
C TYR A 276 -6.22 -2.43 -7.97
N LEU A 277 -6.24 -3.77 -8.05
CA LEU A 277 -5.58 -4.65 -7.08
C LEU A 277 -4.05 -4.45 -7.10
N ALA A 278 -3.44 -4.28 -8.28
CA ALA A 278 -2.01 -3.97 -8.42
C ALA A 278 -1.62 -2.65 -7.71
N ALA A 279 -2.48 -1.64 -7.79
CA ALA A 279 -2.26 -0.38 -7.07
C ALA A 279 -2.32 -0.58 -5.54
N PHE A 280 -3.26 -1.39 -5.07
CA PHE A 280 -3.33 -1.77 -3.65
C PHE A 280 -2.05 -2.50 -3.20
N ILE A 281 -1.59 -3.47 -3.99
CA ILE A 281 -0.36 -4.23 -3.69
C ILE A 281 0.87 -3.31 -3.73
N ALA A 282 0.95 -2.35 -4.67
CA ALA A 282 2.03 -1.39 -4.72
C ALA A 282 2.13 -0.55 -3.43
N ILE A 283 0.99 -0.05 -2.95
CA ILE A 283 0.93 0.73 -1.70
C ILE A 283 1.20 -0.17 -0.48
N ASN A 284 0.68 -1.40 -0.48
CA ASN A 284 0.98 -2.39 0.56
C ASN A 284 2.48 -2.67 0.64
N LEU A 285 3.15 -2.97 -0.49
CA LEU A 285 4.60 -3.19 -0.54
C LEU A 285 5.37 -1.96 -0.04
N ALA A 286 4.93 -0.74 -0.39
CA ALA A 286 5.56 0.48 0.08
C ALA A 286 5.52 0.59 1.61
N ILE A 287 4.38 0.29 2.23
CA ILE A 287 4.21 0.36 3.69
C ILE A 287 4.93 -0.79 4.39
N MET A 288 4.77 -2.02 3.89
CA MET A 288 5.37 -3.22 4.48
C MET A 288 6.89 -3.13 4.48
N ASN A 289 7.51 -2.67 3.37
CA ASN A 289 8.96 -2.51 3.28
C ASN A 289 9.50 -1.41 4.21
N MET A 290 8.67 -0.47 4.68
CA MET A 290 9.06 0.55 5.65
C MET A 290 8.86 0.13 7.12
N LEU A 291 8.36 -1.10 7.38
CA LEU A 291 8.30 -1.61 8.74
C LEU A 291 9.71 -1.82 9.32
N PRO A 292 9.91 -1.59 10.63
CA PRO A 292 11.21 -1.75 11.29
C PRO A 292 11.55 -3.24 11.52
N ILE A 293 11.38 -4.05 10.48
CA ILE A 293 11.64 -5.49 10.49
C ILE A 293 13.00 -5.74 9.81
N PRO A 294 13.94 -6.48 10.45
CA PRO A 294 15.18 -6.85 9.81
C PRO A 294 14.95 -7.54 8.45
N ALA A 295 15.84 -7.30 7.51
CA ALA A 295 15.76 -7.70 6.09
C ALA A 295 14.88 -6.82 5.18
N LEU A 296 14.01 -5.96 5.73
CA LEU A 296 13.30 -4.93 4.97
C LEU A 296 14.06 -3.61 5.01
N ASP A 297 13.76 -2.69 4.08
CA ASP A 297 14.37 -1.37 4.02
C ASP A 297 14.13 -0.57 5.30
N GLY A 298 12.92 -0.64 5.87
CA GLY A 298 12.57 -0.02 7.13
C GLY A 298 13.40 -0.54 8.31
N GLY A 299 13.79 -1.81 8.30
CA GLY A 299 14.75 -2.37 9.26
C GLY A 299 16.14 -1.73 9.13
N ARG A 300 16.61 -1.52 7.90
CA ARG A 300 17.87 -0.81 7.62
C ARG A 300 17.79 0.67 8.04
N VAL A 301 16.69 1.34 7.74
CA VAL A 301 16.40 2.72 8.19
C VAL A 301 16.42 2.79 9.72
N PHE A 302 15.72 1.89 10.39
CA PHE A 302 15.67 1.85 11.85
C PHE A 302 17.05 1.65 12.47
N LEU A 303 17.84 0.68 12.00
CA LEU A 303 19.21 0.44 12.49
C LEU A 303 20.13 1.62 12.21
N LEU A 304 20.01 2.27 11.04
CA LEU A 304 20.78 3.47 10.71
C LEU A 304 20.47 4.62 11.68
N LEU A 305 19.22 4.84 12.03
CA LEU A 305 18.81 5.86 13.00
C LEU A 305 19.32 5.53 14.39
N VAL A 306 19.17 4.27 14.84
CA VAL A 306 19.67 3.81 16.15
C VAL A 306 21.19 3.96 16.24
N SER A 307 21.94 3.52 15.21
CA SER A 307 23.40 3.63 15.19
C SER A 307 23.86 5.10 15.20
N THR A 308 23.13 5.99 14.53
CA THR A 308 23.39 7.43 14.51
C THR A 308 23.18 8.04 15.91
N VAL A 309 22.10 7.68 16.60
CA VAL A 309 21.83 8.16 17.97
C VAL A 309 22.88 7.63 18.94
N ILE A 310 23.25 6.33 18.87
CA ILE A 310 24.29 5.75 19.71
C ILE A 310 25.62 6.49 19.49
N CYS A 311 26.00 6.74 18.23
CA CYS A 311 27.20 7.47 17.91
C CYS A 311 27.18 8.90 18.45
N ALA A 312 26.05 9.61 18.38
CA ALA A 312 25.89 10.96 18.90
C ALA A 312 26.01 11.02 20.44
N VAL A 313 25.50 10.00 21.16
CA VAL A 313 25.49 9.96 22.64
C VAL A 313 26.78 9.41 23.19
N THR A 314 27.36 8.35 22.58
CA THR A 314 28.51 7.63 23.14
C THR A 314 29.84 7.98 22.47
N GLY A 315 29.81 8.67 21.32
CA GLY A 315 30.98 8.92 20.47
C GLY A 315 31.51 7.66 19.76
N LYS A 316 30.85 6.49 19.94
CA LYS A 316 31.28 5.22 19.34
C LYS A 316 30.37 4.81 18.21
N LYS A 317 30.97 4.46 17.07
CA LYS A 317 30.20 3.85 15.96
C LYS A 317 29.82 2.41 16.30
N MET A 318 28.62 2.02 15.95
CA MET A 318 28.19 0.61 16.02
C MET A 318 29.03 -0.23 15.04
N ASN A 319 29.42 -1.42 15.44
CA ASN A 319 30.22 -2.28 14.59
C ASN A 319 29.33 -2.82 13.43
N PRO A 320 29.71 -2.60 12.16
CA PRO A 320 28.90 -3.03 10.99
C PRO A 320 28.57 -4.53 10.98
N LYS A 321 29.40 -5.36 11.59
CA LYS A 321 29.14 -6.80 11.71
C LYS A 321 27.85 -7.13 12.47
N TYR A 322 27.49 -6.35 13.49
CA TYR A 322 26.22 -6.58 14.21
C TYR A 322 25.01 -6.22 13.35
N GLU A 323 25.08 -5.15 12.57
CA GLU A 323 24.04 -4.81 11.60
C GLU A 323 23.84 -5.97 10.60
N GLY A 324 24.95 -6.50 10.05
CA GLY A 324 24.92 -7.65 9.14
C GLY A 324 24.28 -8.90 9.75
N TYR A 325 24.62 -9.23 11.00
CA TYR A 325 24.02 -10.40 11.68
C TYR A 325 22.53 -10.23 11.95
N ILE A 326 22.08 -9.04 12.33
CA ILE A 326 20.66 -8.75 12.55
C ILE A 326 19.89 -8.90 11.23
N HIS A 327 20.42 -8.34 10.13
CA HIS A 327 19.80 -8.48 8.81
C HIS A 327 19.80 -9.92 8.32
N ALA A 328 20.88 -10.66 8.48
CA ALA A 328 20.96 -12.06 8.07
C ALA A 328 19.95 -12.92 8.85
N ALA A 329 19.84 -12.75 10.17
CA ALA A 329 18.86 -13.46 10.99
C ALA A 329 17.42 -13.12 10.56
N GLY A 330 17.13 -11.83 10.30
CA GLY A 330 15.82 -11.40 9.78
C GLY A 330 15.53 -11.98 8.41
N MET A 331 16.51 -12.04 7.51
CA MET A 331 16.37 -12.64 6.19
C MET A 331 16.01 -14.13 6.27
N VAL A 332 16.70 -14.89 7.14
CA VAL A 332 16.39 -16.31 7.35
C VAL A 332 14.97 -16.48 7.89
N LEU A 333 14.57 -15.64 8.85
CA LEU A 333 13.21 -15.68 9.41
C LEU A 333 12.14 -15.39 8.34
N LEU A 334 12.34 -14.31 7.55
CA LEU A 334 11.41 -13.93 6.47
C LEU A 334 11.34 -14.99 5.37
N LEU A 335 12.46 -15.52 4.93
CA LEU A 335 12.48 -16.60 3.92
C LEU A 335 11.77 -17.86 4.43
N THR A 336 11.97 -18.19 5.72
CA THR A 336 11.27 -19.33 6.33
C THR A 336 9.76 -19.09 6.38
N LEU A 337 9.33 -17.89 6.81
CA LEU A 337 7.91 -17.52 6.83
C LEU A 337 7.31 -17.54 5.42
N MET A 338 8.02 -16.94 4.45
CA MET A 338 7.58 -16.96 3.05
C MET A 338 7.45 -18.38 2.48
N ALA A 339 8.40 -19.26 2.81
CA ALA A 339 8.33 -20.67 2.38
C ALA A 339 7.11 -21.39 3.00
N VAL A 340 6.80 -21.13 4.27
CA VAL A 340 5.62 -21.70 4.95
C VAL A 340 4.34 -21.20 4.28
N ILE A 341 4.22 -19.88 4.05
CA ILE A 341 3.02 -19.30 3.43
C ILE A 341 2.87 -19.80 1.98
N MET A 342 3.95 -19.81 1.20
CA MET A 342 3.92 -20.31 -0.17
C MET A 342 3.53 -21.79 -0.24
N PHE A 343 3.99 -22.62 0.72
CA PHE A 343 3.55 -24.00 0.82
C PHE A 343 2.05 -24.10 1.13
N GLN A 344 1.53 -23.23 2.00
CA GLN A 344 0.10 -23.16 2.30
C GLN A 344 -0.72 -22.72 1.07
N ASP A 345 -0.27 -21.72 0.32
CA ASP A 345 -0.93 -21.27 -0.92
C ASP A 345 -1.04 -22.43 -1.93
N ILE A 346 0.09 -23.11 -2.19
CA ILE A 346 0.10 -24.26 -3.10
C ILE A 346 -0.85 -25.37 -2.61
N PHE A 347 -0.88 -25.63 -1.30
CA PHE A 347 -1.75 -26.67 -0.74
C PHE A 347 -3.24 -26.33 -0.86
N LYS A 348 -3.60 -25.03 -0.78
CA LYS A 348 -4.98 -24.54 -1.01
C LYS A 348 -5.45 -24.77 -2.44
N ILE A 349 -4.56 -24.64 -3.45
CA ILE A 349 -4.88 -24.85 -4.87
C ILE A 349 -5.27 -26.33 -5.15
N PHE A 350 -4.75 -27.27 -4.35
CA PHE A 350 -5.02 -28.71 -4.53
C PHE A 350 -6.18 -29.23 -3.66
N GLN A 351 -6.80 -28.42 -2.85
CA GLN A 351 -8.02 -28.75 -2.07
C GLN A 351 -9.28 -28.22 -2.75
#